data_5be78294b235a209f999df99bfd1cd13
#
_entry.id   5be78294b235a209f999df99bfd1cd13
#
_cell.length_a   1.000
_cell.length_b   1.000
_cell.length_c   1.000
_cell.angle_alpha   90.00
_cell.angle_beta   90.00
_cell.angle_gamma   90.00
#
_symmetry.space_group_name_H-M   'P 1'
#
loop_
_entity.id
_entity.type
_entity.pdbx_description
1 polymer ?
#
loop_
_entity_poly.entity_id
_entity_poly.type
_entity_poly.pdbx_seq_one_letter_code
_entity_poly.pdbx_strand_id
1 'polypeptide(L)'
;MKRIEHPRAIFLLLQVLCATALLFTSCRKYETYEEMKEKEDASIAAFIADGGVDGRPIKVITEEEFYAQDSTTNAELNEYVLFKQTGVYMQIIRKGEGRAHRRGENRNYLARYIEIGVADRDTMTANLFDVRPEQMTIKRTGDTFSGSFTYGRMLSTYGAASQQTVYSYYSTSTNTFPEGWLVPFSYITPGRPNDKAAKVRIIAPHDYGTSSAQRYIYATFYEITIMPEP
;
A
#
# COMPACT_ATOMS: atom_id res chain seq x y z
N MET A 1 -2.00 3.71 76.53
CA MET A 1 -2.26 3.66 75.05
C MET A 1 -2.14 5.08 74.51
N LYS A 2 -1.05 5.47 73.85
CA LYS A 2 -0.86 6.76 73.17
C LYS A 2 -1.56 6.78 71.85
N ARG A 3 -2.60 7.59 71.67
CA ARG A 3 -3.25 7.88 70.41
C ARG A 3 -2.29 8.70 69.54
N ILE A 4 -1.93 8.17 68.40
CA ILE A 4 -1.11 8.90 67.41
C ILE A 4 -2.07 9.83 66.65
N GLU A 5 -2.11 11.08 67.06
CA GLU A 5 -2.86 12.14 66.37
C GLU A 5 -1.95 12.89 65.41
N HIS A 6 -1.80 12.37 64.17
CA HIS A 6 -1.22 13.16 63.12
C HIS A 6 -2.02 12.99 61.80
N PRO A 7 -3.31 13.41 61.78
CA PRO A 7 -4.10 13.33 60.54
C PRO A 7 -3.48 14.16 59.40
N ARG A 8 -2.77 15.22 59.73
CA ARG A 8 -2.06 16.07 58.73
C ARG A 8 -0.86 15.36 58.08
N ALA A 9 -0.13 14.58 58.85
CA ALA A 9 1.00 13.82 58.31
C ALA A 9 0.55 12.69 57.39
N ILE A 10 -0.55 12.00 57.70
CA ILE A 10 -1.17 10.98 56.87
C ILE A 10 -1.69 11.58 55.54
N PHE A 11 -2.34 12.77 55.65
CA PHE A 11 -2.85 13.48 54.46
C PHE A 11 -1.72 13.93 53.52
N LEU A 12 -0.63 14.45 54.08
CA LEU A 12 0.57 14.81 53.29
C LEU A 12 1.23 13.58 52.64
N LEU A 13 1.33 12.46 53.33
CA LEU A 13 1.83 11.19 52.79
C LEU A 13 0.96 10.67 51.64
N LEU A 14 -0.37 10.76 51.75
CA LEU A 14 -1.29 10.39 50.68
C LEU A 14 -1.15 11.31 49.45
N GLN A 15 -0.98 12.63 49.66
CA GLN A 15 -0.78 13.58 48.58
C GLN A 15 0.56 13.32 47.82
N VAL A 16 1.63 13.03 48.56
CA VAL A 16 2.92 12.68 47.96
C VAL A 16 2.83 11.36 47.22
N LEU A 17 2.12 10.37 47.77
CA LEU A 17 1.92 9.06 47.08
C LEU A 17 1.06 9.21 45.81
N CYS A 18 0.00 10.03 45.84
CA CYS A 18 -0.78 10.34 44.63
C CYS A 18 0.04 11.11 43.59
N ALA A 19 0.84 12.09 44.02
CA ALA A 19 1.70 12.86 43.10
C ALA A 19 2.78 11.97 42.44
N THR A 20 3.39 11.04 43.21
CA THR A 20 4.35 10.08 42.65
C THR A 20 3.67 9.07 41.72
N ALA A 21 2.47 8.60 42.01
CA ALA A 21 1.71 7.70 41.12
C ALA A 21 1.37 8.36 39.77
N LEU A 22 1.06 9.67 39.78
CA LEU A 22 0.81 10.42 38.53
C LEU A 22 2.05 10.64 37.68
N LEU A 23 3.25 10.62 38.25
CA LEU A 23 4.51 10.74 37.48
C LEU A 23 4.87 9.47 36.73
N PHE A 24 4.40 8.31 37.16
CA PHE A 24 4.66 7.03 36.49
C PHE A 24 3.70 6.71 35.34
N THR A 25 2.60 7.45 35.17
CA THR A 25 1.61 7.21 34.12
C THR A 25 1.90 7.98 32.81
N SER A 26 2.94 8.80 32.74
CA SER A 26 3.22 9.70 31.62
C SER A 26 4.19 9.15 30.56
N CYS A 27 4.66 7.92 30.69
CA CYS A 27 5.42 7.31 29.59
C CYS A 27 4.44 6.73 28.55
N ARG A 28 3.95 7.54 27.61
CA ARG A 28 3.52 7.02 26.32
C ARG A 28 4.77 6.43 25.67
N LYS A 29 4.86 5.11 25.66
CA LYS A 29 5.88 4.40 24.91
C LYS A 29 5.59 4.64 23.42
N TYR A 30 6.32 5.55 22.79
CA TYR A 30 6.28 5.68 21.34
C TYR A 30 6.92 4.44 20.76
N GLU A 31 6.24 3.82 19.79
CA GLU A 31 6.80 2.68 19.07
C GLU A 31 8.02 3.13 18.27
N THR A 32 9.07 2.35 18.33
CA THR A 32 10.26 2.55 17.50
C THR A 32 9.98 2.14 16.06
N TYR A 33 10.81 2.60 15.13
CA TYR A 33 10.74 2.16 13.74
C TYR A 33 10.84 0.63 13.63
N GLU A 34 11.73 0.01 14.39
CA GLU A 34 11.93 -1.44 14.39
C GLU A 34 10.68 -2.18 14.85
N GLU A 35 10.05 -1.74 15.95
CA GLU A 35 8.79 -2.33 16.43
C GLU A 35 7.65 -2.18 15.40
N MET A 36 7.57 -1.05 14.71
CA MET A 36 6.58 -0.84 13.62
C MET A 36 6.89 -1.74 12.42
N LYS A 37 8.16 -1.89 12.05
CA LYS A 37 8.60 -2.75 10.94
C LYS A 37 8.32 -4.23 11.22
N GLU A 38 8.59 -4.70 12.45
CA GLU A 38 8.25 -6.06 12.87
C GLU A 38 6.74 -6.33 12.79
N LYS A 39 5.90 -5.35 13.15
CA LYS A 39 4.44 -5.45 13.01
C LYS A 39 4.01 -5.50 11.55
N GLU A 40 4.63 -4.70 10.69
CA GLU A 40 4.38 -4.74 9.25
C GLU A 40 4.70 -6.12 8.69
N ASP A 41 5.90 -6.65 8.97
CA ASP A 41 6.33 -7.97 8.49
C ASP A 41 5.41 -9.08 9.00
N ALA A 42 5.00 -9.02 10.26
CA ALA A 42 4.03 -9.94 10.83
C ALA A 42 2.65 -9.83 10.13
N SER A 43 2.21 -8.62 9.80
CA SER A 43 0.94 -8.40 9.10
C SER A 43 0.98 -8.95 7.67
N ILE A 44 2.09 -8.77 6.95
CA ILE A 44 2.29 -9.36 5.62
C ILE A 44 2.26 -10.90 5.71
N ALA A 45 2.99 -11.48 6.66
CA ALA A 45 3.02 -12.92 6.87
C ALA A 45 1.63 -13.49 7.17
N ALA A 46 0.86 -12.83 8.05
CA ALA A 46 -0.52 -13.20 8.35
C ALA A 46 -1.43 -13.07 7.13
N PHE A 47 -1.29 -11.98 6.34
CA PHE A 47 -2.04 -11.76 5.12
C PHE A 47 -1.82 -12.89 4.10
N ILE A 48 -0.59 -13.34 3.93
CA ILE A 48 -0.22 -14.43 3.05
C ILE A 48 -0.80 -15.76 3.57
N ALA A 49 -0.65 -16.03 4.86
CA ALA A 49 -1.12 -17.27 5.47
C ALA A 49 -2.65 -17.42 5.45
N ASP A 50 -3.37 -16.32 5.68
CA ASP A 50 -4.83 -16.27 5.67
C ASP A 50 -5.45 -16.27 4.27
N GLY A 51 -4.62 -16.15 3.22
CA GLY A 51 -5.08 -16.16 1.83
C GLY A 51 -5.49 -14.80 1.28
N GLY A 52 -5.00 -13.73 1.85
CA GLY A 52 -5.22 -12.37 1.36
C GLY A 52 -6.68 -11.94 1.39
N VAL A 53 -7.14 -11.32 0.30
CA VAL A 53 -8.52 -10.85 0.16
C VAL A 53 -9.49 -11.93 -0.29
N ASP A 54 -8.99 -13.01 -0.90
CA ASP A 54 -9.82 -14.08 -1.47
C ASP A 54 -10.05 -15.24 -0.47
N GLY A 55 -9.36 -15.23 0.69
CA GLY A 55 -9.39 -16.33 1.65
C GLY A 55 -8.81 -17.64 1.11
N ARG A 56 -8.07 -17.61 0.01
CA ARG A 56 -7.38 -18.75 -0.60
C ARG A 56 -5.88 -18.66 -0.28
N PRO A 57 -5.24 -19.72 0.19
CA PRO A 57 -3.81 -19.70 0.51
C PRO A 57 -2.99 -19.07 -0.60
N ILE A 58 -2.14 -18.11 -0.25
CA ILE A 58 -1.21 -17.49 -1.20
C ILE A 58 0.00 -18.40 -1.32
N LYS A 59 0.31 -18.81 -2.55
CA LYS A 59 1.54 -19.52 -2.88
C LYS A 59 2.61 -18.51 -3.29
N VAL A 60 3.60 -18.33 -2.43
CA VAL A 60 4.75 -17.47 -2.76
C VAL A 60 5.75 -18.27 -3.58
N ILE A 61 6.13 -17.71 -4.74
CA ILE A 61 7.18 -18.26 -5.62
C ILE A 61 8.40 -17.34 -5.63
N THR A 62 9.55 -17.90 -5.94
CA THR A 62 10.81 -17.16 -6.10
C THR A 62 10.88 -16.42 -7.43
N GLU A 63 11.83 -15.48 -7.55
CA GLU A 63 12.10 -14.80 -8.83
C GLU A 63 12.57 -15.80 -9.90
N GLU A 64 13.37 -16.80 -9.52
CA GLU A 64 13.84 -17.85 -10.42
C GLU A 64 12.68 -18.67 -11.00
N GLU A 65 11.73 -19.08 -10.16
CA GLU A 65 10.51 -19.79 -10.59
C GLU A 65 9.66 -18.90 -11.50
N PHE A 66 9.49 -17.63 -11.14
CA PHE A 66 8.76 -16.65 -11.94
C PHE A 66 9.36 -16.47 -13.34
N TYR A 67 10.69 -16.33 -13.44
CA TYR A 67 11.35 -16.22 -14.74
C TYR A 67 11.30 -17.52 -15.53
N ALA A 68 11.38 -18.66 -14.88
CA ALA A 68 11.27 -19.97 -15.53
C ALA A 68 9.89 -20.23 -16.15
N GLN A 69 8.83 -19.57 -15.65
CA GLN A 69 7.48 -19.66 -16.19
C GLN A 69 7.06 -18.43 -17.02
N ASP A 70 7.99 -17.91 -17.81
CA ASP A 70 7.78 -16.80 -18.76
C ASP A 70 7.31 -15.50 -18.08
N SER A 71 7.89 -15.21 -16.93
CA SER A 71 7.57 -14.02 -16.13
C SER A 71 6.05 -13.82 -15.95
N THR A 72 5.38 -14.86 -15.50
CA THR A 72 3.96 -14.86 -15.17
C THR A 72 3.70 -15.57 -13.85
N THR A 73 2.50 -15.46 -13.32
CA THR A 73 2.05 -16.17 -12.13
C THR A 73 0.79 -16.95 -12.43
N ASN A 74 0.59 -18.08 -11.75
CA ASN A 74 -0.64 -18.84 -11.88
C ASN A 74 -1.72 -18.31 -10.94
N ALA A 75 -2.70 -17.59 -11.51
CA ALA A 75 -3.79 -16.99 -10.73
C ALA A 75 -4.73 -18.04 -10.13
N GLU A 76 -4.86 -19.24 -10.74
CA GLU A 76 -5.68 -20.33 -10.20
C GLU A 76 -5.07 -20.91 -8.92
N LEU A 77 -3.74 -20.97 -8.86
CA LEU A 77 -2.99 -21.40 -7.68
C LEU A 77 -2.74 -20.26 -6.69
N ASN A 78 -3.27 -19.08 -6.94
CA ASN A 78 -3.04 -17.87 -6.15
C ASN A 78 -1.53 -17.58 -5.92
N GLU A 79 -0.74 -17.71 -6.99
CA GLU A 79 0.72 -17.49 -6.95
C GLU A 79 1.06 -16.02 -6.91
N TYR A 80 2.00 -15.67 -6.03
CA TYR A 80 2.65 -14.35 -5.95
C TYR A 80 4.16 -14.53 -5.99
N VAL A 81 4.84 -13.82 -6.88
CA VAL A 81 6.31 -13.73 -6.86
C VAL A 81 6.74 -12.73 -5.78
N LEU A 82 7.74 -13.11 -4.99
CA LEU A 82 8.41 -12.19 -4.08
C LEU A 82 9.67 -11.63 -4.73
N PHE A 83 9.70 -10.33 -4.97
CA PHE A 83 10.91 -9.60 -5.37
C PHE A 83 11.74 -9.26 -4.14
N LYS A 84 12.79 -10.04 -3.88
CA LYS A 84 13.58 -9.96 -2.64
C LYS A 84 14.21 -8.59 -2.40
N GLN A 85 14.61 -7.89 -3.48
CA GLN A 85 15.25 -6.59 -3.36
C GLN A 85 14.28 -5.50 -2.86
N THR A 86 13.01 -5.62 -3.18
CA THR A 86 11.98 -4.61 -2.87
C THR A 86 11.04 -5.05 -1.75
N GLY A 87 10.98 -6.34 -1.44
CA GLY A 87 9.98 -6.93 -0.55
C GLY A 87 8.56 -6.94 -1.12
N VAL A 88 8.38 -6.54 -2.38
CA VAL A 88 7.08 -6.50 -3.04
C VAL A 88 6.67 -7.89 -3.49
N TYR A 89 5.43 -8.29 -3.19
CA TYR A 89 4.80 -9.48 -3.75
C TYR A 89 3.89 -9.07 -4.89
N MET A 90 3.95 -9.79 -6.01
CA MET A 90 3.13 -9.50 -7.19
C MET A 90 2.47 -10.76 -7.76
N GLN A 91 1.18 -10.65 -8.06
CA GLN A 91 0.44 -11.61 -8.87
C GLN A 91 0.03 -10.94 -10.18
N ILE A 92 0.29 -11.59 -11.30
CA ILE A 92 -0.23 -11.18 -12.61
C ILE A 92 -1.48 -12.00 -12.89
N ILE A 93 -2.66 -11.38 -12.75
CA ILE A 93 -3.94 -12.01 -13.10
C ILE A 93 -4.11 -12.05 -14.62
N ARG A 94 -3.66 -10.96 -15.31
CA ARG A 94 -3.67 -10.84 -16.76
C ARG A 94 -2.55 -9.89 -17.20
N LYS A 95 -1.69 -10.35 -18.10
CA LYS A 95 -0.61 -9.50 -18.65
C LYS A 95 -1.15 -8.34 -19.50
N GLY A 96 -2.32 -8.51 -20.09
CA GLY A 96 -2.89 -7.62 -21.09
C GLY A 96 -2.50 -8.02 -22.53
N GLU A 97 -3.29 -7.53 -23.52
CA GLU A 97 -3.13 -7.85 -24.94
C GLU A 97 -2.65 -6.64 -25.77
N GLY A 98 -1.93 -5.74 -25.14
CA GLY A 98 -1.34 -4.58 -25.79
C GLY A 98 0.15 -4.74 -26.03
N ARG A 99 0.91 -3.70 -25.76
CA ARG A 99 2.37 -3.72 -25.88
C ARG A 99 3.06 -3.37 -24.57
N ALA A 100 4.25 -3.89 -24.39
CA ALA A 100 5.10 -3.51 -23.26
C ALA A 100 5.50 -2.03 -23.33
N HIS A 101 5.81 -1.45 -22.18
CA HIS A 101 6.35 -0.10 -22.05
C HIS A 101 7.82 -0.09 -22.55
N ARG A 102 8.13 0.75 -23.52
CA ARG A 102 9.44 0.77 -24.18
C ARG A 102 10.46 1.60 -23.40
N ARG A 103 11.75 1.28 -23.57
CA ARG A 103 12.84 2.11 -23.04
C ARG A 103 12.78 3.52 -23.64
N GLY A 104 12.98 4.54 -22.81
CA GLY A 104 12.92 5.95 -23.22
C GLY A 104 11.50 6.48 -23.42
N GLU A 105 10.48 5.65 -23.21
CA GLU A 105 9.09 6.04 -23.41
C GLU A 105 8.56 6.79 -22.17
N ASN A 106 7.73 7.79 -22.45
CA ASN A 106 6.85 8.45 -21.49
C ASN A 106 5.41 8.25 -21.97
N ARG A 107 4.59 7.50 -21.23
CA ARG A 107 3.27 7.10 -21.69
C ARG A 107 2.23 7.21 -20.57
N ASN A 108 1.04 7.67 -20.97
CA ASN A 108 -0.09 7.77 -20.08
C ASN A 108 -0.90 6.46 -20.02
N TYR A 109 -1.36 6.17 -18.81
CA TYR A 109 -2.22 5.04 -18.50
C TYR A 109 -3.40 5.48 -17.65
N LEU A 110 -4.45 4.68 -17.71
CA LEU A 110 -5.59 4.75 -16.83
C LEU A 110 -5.55 3.56 -15.89
N ALA A 111 -5.73 3.79 -14.59
CA ALA A 111 -5.77 2.75 -13.58
C ALA A 111 -7.13 2.71 -12.88
N ARG A 112 -7.70 1.51 -12.75
CA ARG A 112 -8.76 1.21 -11.80
C ARG A 112 -8.19 0.32 -10.72
N TYR A 113 -8.45 0.66 -9.47
CA TYR A 113 -7.82 -0.05 -8.36
C TYR A 113 -8.70 -0.09 -7.11
N ILE A 114 -8.34 -1.01 -6.23
CA ILE A 114 -8.72 -1.03 -4.83
C ILE A 114 -7.43 -1.09 -4.00
N GLU A 115 -7.41 -0.34 -2.92
CA GLU A 115 -6.33 -0.28 -1.92
C GLU A 115 -6.87 -0.78 -0.59
N ILE A 116 -6.20 -1.75 0.02
CA ILE A 116 -6.61 -2.41 1.25
C ILE A 116 -5.44 -2.42 2.23
N GLY A 117 -5.69 -2.05 3.48
CA GLY A 117 -4.71 -2.22 4.55
C GLY A 117 -4.41 -3.70 4.79
N VAL A 118 -3.13 -4.07 4.81
CA VAL A 118 -2.73 -5.48 4.97
C VAL A 118 -3.04 -5.97 6.39
N ALA A 119 -2.91 -5.11 7.39
CA ALA A 119 -3.10 -5.47 8.80
C ALA A 119 -4.58 -5.62 9.19
N ASP A 120 -5.41 -4.67 8.80
CA ASP A 120 -6.82 -4.57 9.20
C ASP A 120 -7.81 -5.13 8.17
N ARG A 121 -7.36 -5.35 6.94
CA ARG A 121 -8.18 -5.82 5.80
C ARG A 121 -9.25 -4.82 5.36
N ASP A 122 -9.18 -3.59 5.85
CA ASP A 122 -10.12 -2.55 5.49
C ASP A 122 -9.79 -1.92 4.15
N THR A 123 -10.83 -1.63 3.36
CA THR A 123 -10.66 -0.88 2.12
C THR A 123 -10.34 0.57 2.47
N MET A 124 -9.12 0.97 2.16
CA MET A 124 -8.67 2.35 2.33
C MET A 124 -9.25 3.23 1.23
N THR A 125 -9.20 2.72 -0.01
CA THR A 125 -9.64 3.50 -1.16
C THR A 125 -9.96 2.62 -2.37
N ALA A 126 -10.85 3.10 -3.27
CA ALA A 126 -11.17 2.40 -4.50
C ALA A 126 -11.74 3.35 -5.56
N ASN A 127 -11.48 3.06 -6.86
CA ASN A 127 -12.10 3.74 -7.99
C ASN A 127 -12.65 2.75 -9.03
N LEU A 128 -13.34 1.71 -8.59
CA LEU A 128 -13.70 0.57 -9.43
C LEU A 128 -14.76 0.88 -10.49
N PHE A 129 -15.88 1.58 -10.16
CA PHE A 129 -17.02 1.72 -11.05
C PHE A 129 -17.52 3.17 -11.22
N ASP A 130 -17.84 3.86 -10.15
CA ASP A 130 -18.57 5.13 -10.19
C ASP A 130 -17.66 6.36 -10.33
N VAL A 131 -16.37 6.16 -10.17
CA VAL A 131 -15.37 7.22 -10.27
C VAL A 131 -14.56 7.02 -11.56
N ARG A 132 -14.03 8.09 -12.12
CA ARG A 132 -13.16 7.98 -13.29
C ARG A 132 -11.87 7.22 -12.93
N PRO A 133 -11.31 6.47 -13.91
CA PRO A 133 -10.02 5.83 -13.70
C PRO A 133 -8.96 6.89 -13.40
N GLU A 134 -8.03 6.54 -12.52
CA GLU A 134 -6.88 7.40 -12.21
C GLU A 134 -6.00 7.55 -13.46
N GLN A 135 -5.60 8.77 -13.76
CA GLN A 135 -4.64 9.03 -14.83
C GLN A 135 -3.22 9.05 -14.27
N MET A 136 -2.35 8.28 -14.86
CA MET A 136 -0.96 8.21 -14.47
C MET A 136 -0.04 8.26 -15.69
N THR A 137 1.10 8.92 -15.51
CA THR A 137 2.17 8.97 -16.49
C THR A 137 3.31 8.10 -16.01
N ILE A 138 3.70 7.11 -16.84
CA ILE A 138 4.82 6.22 -16.56
C ILE A 138 5.95 6.54 -17.54
N LYS A 139 7.14 6.75 -16.99
CA LYS A 139 8.36 6.98 -17.74
C LYS A 139 9.34 5.84 -17.48
N ARG A 140 9.95 5.32 -18.54
CA ARG A 140 11.03 4.32 -18.44
C ARG A 140 12.35 4.93 -18.89
N THR A 141 13.34 4.95 -18.01
CA THR A 141 14.71 5.39 -18.31
C THR A 141 15.66 4.21 -18.08
N GLY A 142 16.19 3.67 -19.18
CA GLY A 142 16.92 2.40 -19.11
C GLY A 142 16.02 1.26 -18.64
N ASP A 143 16.35 0.66 -17.50
CA ASP A 143 15.57 -0.41 -16.87
C ASP A 143 14.76 0.08 -15.66
N THR A 144 14.81 1.38 -15.37
CA THR A 144 14.12 1.98 -14.22
C THR A 144 12.81 2.64 -14.68
N PHE A 145 11.76 2.46 -13.88
CA PHE A 145 10.48 3.14 -14.06
C PHE A 145 10.31 4.25 -13.03
N SER A 146 9.62 5.31 -13.44
CA SER A 146 9.09 6.34 -12.56
C SER A 146 7.65 6.64 -12.93
N GLY A 147 6.83 7.01 -11.96
CA GLY A 147 5.42 7.28 -12.14
C GLY A 147 5.00 8.59 -11.50
N SER A 148 3.95 9.19 -12.06
CA SER A 148 3.26 10.33 -11.47
C SER A 148 1.78 10.28 -11.80
N PHE A 149 0.93 10.75 -10.88
CA PHE A 149 -0.49 10.96 -11.18
C PHE A 149 -0.70 12.29 -11.87
N THR A 150 -1.61 12.31 -12.84
CA THR A 150 -1.97 13.54 -13.59
C THR A 150 -3.08 14.31 -12.84
N TYR A 151 -2.80 14.66 -11.60
CA TYR A 151 -3.77 15.23 -10.66
C TYR A 151 -4.42 16.55 -11.14
N GLY A 152 -3.65 17.47 -11.69
CA GLY A 152 -4.14 18.79 -12.06
C GLY A 152 -5.16 18.80 -13.20
N ARG A 153 -5.14 17.80 -14.07
CA ARG A 153 -6.03 17.71 -15.24
C ARG A 153 -7.46 17.28 -14.86
N MET A 154 -7.60 16.44 -13.84
CA MET A 154 -8.91 16.00 -13.36
C MET A 154 -9.67 17.11 -12.64
N LEU A 155 -8.97 17.93 -11.86
CA LEU A 155 -9.56 19.06 -11.14
C LEU A 155 -10.18 20.11 -12.08
N SER A 156 -9.52 20.40 -13.21
CA SER A 156 -9.97 21.45 -14.13
C SER A 156 -11.13 21.03 -15.03
N THR A 157 -11.25 19.74 -15.35
CA THR A 157 -12.21 19.25 -16.35
C THR A 157 -13.58 18.90 -15.76
N TYR A 158 -13.68 18.56 -14.47
CA TYR A 158 -14.88 17.93 -13.90
C TYR A 158 -15.45 18.61 -12.65
N GLY A 159 -14.88 19.71 -12.18
CA GLY A 159 -15.32 20.45 -11.01
C GLY A 159 -15.10 19.71 -9.67
N ALA A 160 -15.21 20.46 -8.57
CA ALA A 160 -14.87 19.95 -7.23
C ALA A 160 -15.73 18.77 -6.71
N ALA A 161 -16.94 18.62 -7.19
CA ALA A 161 -17.89 17.60 -6.69
C ALA A 161 -17.67 16.19 -7.27
N SER A 162 -16.92 16.06 -8.38
CA SER A 162 -16.62 14.77 -9.01
C SER A 162 -15.26 14.18 -8.61
N GLN A 163 -14.61 14.75 -7.62
CA GLN A 163 -13.18 14.65 -7.36
C GLN A 163 -12.81 13.74 -6.19
N GLN A 164 -13.68 12.93 -5.72
CA GLN A 164 -13.28 11.87 -4.80
C GLN A 164 -12.65 10.70 -5.55
N THR A 165 -11.59 11.00 -6.33
CA THR A 165 -10.56 9.99 -6.47
C THR A 165 -9.81 9.96 -5.15
N VAL A 166 -9.45 8.82 -4.73
CA VAL A 166 -8.92 8.56 -3.42
C VAL A 166 -7.57 9.22 -3.17
N TYR A 167 -6.76 9.40 -4.19
CA TYR A 167 -5.52 10.17 -4.10
C TYR A 167 -5.77 11.66 -3.85
N SER A 168 -6.90 12.21 -4.26
CA SER A 168 -7.28 13.57 -3.87
C SER A 168 -7.58 13.70 -2.39
N TYR A 169 -8.06 12.64 -1.75
CA TYR A 169 -8.33 12.62 -0.31
C TYR A 169 -7.03 12.63 0.52
N TYR A 170 -6.00 11.89 0.07
CA TYR A 170 -4.71 11.81 0.78
C TYR A 170 -3.69 12.85 0.34
N SER A 171 -3.88 13.47 -0.81
CA SER A 171 -2.85 14.31 -1.47
C SER A 171 -3.31 15.71 -1.78
N THR A 172 -3.64 16.48 -0.77
CA THR A 172 -3.68 17.94 -0.95
C THR A 172 -2.27 18.55 -1.10
N SER A 173 -1.19 17.80 -0.94
CA SER A 173 0.17 18.35 -0.97
C SER A 173 1.31 17.45 -1.46
N THR A 174 1.11 16.14 -1.66
CA THR A 174 2.22 15.27 -2.09
C THR A 174 1.76 14.25 -3.12
N ASN A 175 2.20 14.43 -4.37
CA ASN A 175 2.00 13.51 -5.49
C ASN A 175 2.90 12.27 -5.37
N THR A 176 2.94 11.60 -4.21
CA THR A 176 3.78 10.42 -4.06
C THR A 176 3.10 9.22 -4.72
N PHE A 177 3.64 8.85 -5.85
CA PHE A 177 3.26 7.66 -6.57
C PHE A 177 3.75 6.42 -5.81
N PRO A 178 2.90 5.42 -5.52
CA PRO A 178 3.36 4.20 -4.85
C PRO A 178 4.34 3.47 -5.75
N GLU A 179 5.60 3.34 -5.34
CA GLU A 179 6.63 2.70 -6.18
C GLU A 179 6.31 1.23 -6.48
N GLY A 180 5.57 0.56 -5.59
CA GLY A 180 5.07 -0.80 -5.84
C GLY A 180 4.24 -0.93 -7.11
N TRP A 181 3.55 0.13 -7.55
CA TRP A 181 2.78 0.12 -8.80
C TRP A 181 3.66 0.10 -10.05
N LEU A 182 4.96 0.40 -9.92
CA LEU A 182 5.91 0.39 -11.05
C LEU A 182 6.43 -1.02 -11.36
N VAL A 183 6.48 -1.90 -10.37
CA VAL A 183 7.01 -3.26 -10.50
C VAL A 183 6.39 -4.04 -11.67
N PRO A 184 5.06 -4.05 -11.85
CA PRO A 184 4.43 -4.78 -12.95
C PRO A 184 4.84 -4.34 -14.34
N PHE A 185 5.25 -3.07 -14.55
CA PHE A 185 5.52 -2.51 -15.89
C PHE A 185 6.65 -3.20 -16.63
N SER A 186 7.51 -3.94 -15.95
CA SER A 186 8.53 -4.80 -16.55
C SER A 186 7.94 -6.05 -17.22
N TYR A 187 6.72 -6.46 -16.85
CA TYR A 187 6.17 -7.79 -17.15
C TYR A 187 4.80 -7.76 -17.84
N ILE A 188 4.11 -6.61 -17.84
CA ILE A 188 2.77 -6.46 -18.40
C ILE A 188 2.77 -5.80 -19.77
N THR A 189 1.70 -6.06 -20.53
CA THR A 189 1.44 -5.49 -21.85
C THR A 189 0.03 -4.89 -21.90
N PRO A 190 -0.20 -3.76 -21.19
CA PRO A 190 -1.55 -3.18 -21.06
C PRO A 190 -2.17 -2.90 -22.43
N GLY A 191 -3.39 -3.39 -22.65
CA GLY A 191 -4.17 -3.21 -23.87
C GLY A 191 -5.50 -2.50 -23.61
N ARG A 192 -6.30 -2.35 -24.68
CA ARG A 192 -7.67 -1.84 -24.70
C ARG A 192 -8.53 -2.72 -25.63
N PRO A 193 -9.80 -2.89 -25.39
CA PRO A 193 -10.63 -2.39 -24.27
C PRO A 193 -10.31 -3.09 -22.92
N ASN A 194 -11.21 -2.97 -21.95
CA ASN A 194 -10.96 -3.38 -20.57
C ASN A 194 -10.68 -4.89 -20.37
N ASP A 195 -11.21 -5.77 -21.24
CA ASP A 195 -10.92 -7.20 -21.24
C ASP A 195 -9.48 -7.51 -21.67
N LYS A 196 -8.83 -6.59 -22.40
CA LYS A 196 -7.41 -6.65 -22.82
C LYS A 196 -6.47 -5.85 -21.94
N ALA A 197 -6.99 -5.18 -20.93
CA ALA A 197 -6.20 -4.44 -19.95
C ALA A 197 -5.34 -5.38 -19.11
N ALA A 198 -4.20 -4.93 -18.64
CA ALA A 198 -3.43 -5.67 -17.65
C ALA A 198 -4.15 -5.63 -16.28
N LYS A 199 -4.10 -6.73 -15.53
CA LYS A 199 -4.62 -6.79 -14.16
C LYS A 199 -3.62 -7.47 -13.25
N VAL A 200 -3.25 -6.80 -12.18
CA VAL A 200 -2.24 -7.25 -11.22
C VAL A 200 -2.72 -7.07 -9.79
N ARG A 201 -2.16 -7.87 -8.89
CA ARG A 201 -2.25 -7.67 -7.44
C ARG A 201 -0.85 -7.48 -6.87
N ILE A 202 -0.74 -6.61 -5.89
CA ILE A 202 0.53 -6.23 -5.28
C ILE A 202 0.33 -6.17 -3.77
N ILE A 203 1.25 -6.78 -3.01
CA ILE A 203 1.42 -6.51 -1.59
C ILE A 203 2.70 -5.68 -1.51
N ALA A 204 2.57 -4.40 -1.16
CA ALA A 204 3.68 -3.46 -1.09
C ALA A 204 4.01 -3.18 0.38
N PRO A 205 5.24 -3.42 0.85
CA PRO A 205 5.69 -2.91 2.14
C PRO A 205 5.72 -1.37 2.11
N HIS A 206 5.80 -0.75 3.27
CA HIS A 206 5.70 0.71 3.42
C HIS A 206 6.64 1.48 2.49
N ASP A 207 7.90 1.01 2.30
CA ASP A 207 8.90 1.66 1.45
C ASP A 207 8.45 1.80 -0.01
N TYR A 208 7.58 0.90 -0.48
CA TYR A 208 7.02 0.87 -1.83
C TYR A 208 5.55 1.32 -1.89
N GLY A 209 5.02 1.78 -0.76
CA GLY A 209 3.67 2.29 -0.61
C GLY A 209 3.54 3.79 -0.87
N THR A 210 2.40 4.36 -0.43
CA THR A 210 2.14 5.80 -0.43
C THR A 210 2.99 6.52 0.61
N SER A 211 3.05 7.88 0.56
CA SER A 211 3.69 8.68 1.62
C SER A 211 3.11 8.41 3.00
N SER A 212 1.82 8.08 3.08
CA SER A 212 1.17 7.71 4.33
C SER A 212 1.70 6.38 4.84
N ALA A 213 1.81 5.38 3.96
CA ALA A 213 2.39 4.08 4.29
C ALA A 213 3.83 4.22 4.79
N GLN A 214 4.66 5.00 4.09
CA GLN A 214 6.05 5.27 4.47
C GLN A 214 6.16 5.97 5.83
N ARG A 215 5.23 6.91 6.11
CA ARG A 215 5.24 7.66 7.36
C ARG A 215 4.82 6.83 8.57
N TYR A 216 3.84 5.95 8.39
CA TYR A 216 3.21 5.20 9.48
C TYR A 216 3.59 3.72 9.49
N ILE A 217 4.47 3.29 8.61
CA ILE A 217 5.06 1.95 8.52
C ILE A 217 3.98 0.86 8.46
N TYR A 218 3.24 0.81 7.36
CA TYR A 218 2.25 -0.24 7.10
C TYR A 218 2.27 -0.72 5.65
N ALA A 219 2.03 -2.00 5.46
CA ALA A 219 1.92 -2.59 4.14
C ALA A 219 0.52 -2.39 3.55
N THR A 220 0.47 -2.30 2.23
CA THR A 220 -0.76 -2.10 1.48
C THR A 220 -0.92 -3.16 0.40
N PHE A 221 -2.13 -3.69 0.27
CA PHE A 221 -2.53 -4.54 -0.85
C PHE A 221 -3.22 -3.68 -1.91
N TYR A 222 -2.86 -3.91 -3.17
CA TYR A 222 -3.50 -3.31 -4.32
C TYR A 222 -3.99 -4.38 -5.29
N GLU A 223 -5.21 -4.22 -5.82
CA GLU A 223 -5.61 -4.86 -7.08
C GLU A 223 -5.81 -3.76 -8.12
N ILE A 224 -5.08 -3.82 -9.24
CA ILE A 224 -5.00 -2.74 -10.21
C ILE A 224 -5.28 -3.28 -11.60
N THR A 225 -6.21 -2.63 -12.32
CA THR A 225 -6.42 -2.82 -13.75
C THR A 225 -5.81 -1.62 -14.49
N ILE A 226 -4.87 -1.87 -15.41
CA ILE A 226 -4.09 -0.88 -16.10
C ILE A 226 -4.36 -0.96 -17.61
N MET A 227 -4.72 0.17 -18.21
CA MET A 227 -4.93 0.30 -19.66
C MET A 227 -4.24 1.56 -20.18
N PRO A 228 -3.76 1.59 -21.45
CA PRO A 228 -3.23 2.82 -22.02
C PRO A 228 -4.35 3.87 -22.15
N GLU A 229 -3.99 5.15 -21.99
CA GLU A 229 -4.87 6.26 -22.37
C GLU A 229 -5.13 6.23 -23.88
N PRO A 230 -6.33 6.62 -24.37
CA PRO A 230 -6.66 6.63 -25.80
C PRO A 230 -5.74 7.49 -26.63
#